data_3af87a7e62625b91c93125654ccf9967
#
_entry.id   3af87a7e62625b91c93125654ccf9967
#
_cell.length_a   1.000
_cell.length_b   1.000
_cell.length_c   1.000
_cell.angle_alpha   90.00
_cell.angle_beta   90.00
_cell.angle_gamma   90.00
#
_symmetry.space_group_name_H-M   'P 1'
#
loop_
_entity.id
_entity.type
_entity.pdbx_description
1 polymer ?
#
loop_
_entity_poly.entity_id
_entity_poly.type
_entity_poly.pdbx_seq_one_letter_code
_entity_poly.pdbx_strand_id
1 'polypeptide(L)'
;FRGILGIISLLLIAFLFSRNRKGIDWMLVAKGLAIQIAFAILILKVPFVFNLFNFIAKGFTKIIYFTNKGSEFLFGGLMDKSDSFGYVFAFQVLPTIIFFSALTSLFYYWKILPRIVYGFAWLMKNTLKLSGPESVAAAGNIFLGQTEAPLLVKPYLNKMTMSEMLCLMSGGMATIAGGVLAAF
;
A
#
# COMPACT_ATOMS: atom_id res chain seq x y z
N PHE A 1 8.82 12.32 20.51
CA PHE A 1 10.28 12.56 20.35
C PHE A 1 10.89 11.54 19.38
N ARG A 2 10.67 10.23 19.57
CA ARG A 2 11.24 9.16 18.72
C ARG A 2 10.83 9.27 17.26
N GLY A 3 9.58 9.62 16.96
CA GLY A 3 9.10 9.77 15.57
C GLY A 3 9.77 10.92 14.83
N ILE A 4 9.98 12.05 15.49
CA ILE A 4 10.68 13.22 14.90
C ILE A 4 12.14 12.87 14.59
N LEU A 5 12.83 12.22 15.53
CA LEU A 5 14.20 11.74 15.31
C LEU A 5 14.26 10.74 14.15
N GLY A 6 13.27 9.83 14.03
CA GLY A 6 13.17 8.91 12.89
C GLY A 6 13.01 9.62 11.55
N ILE A 7 12.14 10.62 11.46
CA ILE A 7 11.96 11.40 10.23
C ILE A 7 13.25 12.14 9.87
N ILE A 8 13.89 12.80 10.84
CA ILE A 8 15.14 13.54 10.61
C ILE A 8 16.26 12.59 10.16
N SER A 9 16.41 11.43 10.80
CA SER A 9 17.45 10.46 10.43
C SER A 9 17.24 9.90 9.02
N LEU A 10 16.00 9.58 8.62
CA LEU A 10 15.69 9.11 7.28
C LEU A 10 15.95 10.20 6.22
N LEU A 11 15.57 11.43 6.49
CA LEU A 11 15.87 12.57 5.60
C LEU A 11 17.36 12.81 5.47
N LEU A 12 18.12 12.68 6.57
CA LEU A 12 19.57 12.85 6.58
C LEU A 12 20.25 11.72 5.76
N ILE A 13 19.81 10.48 5.93
CA ILE A 13 20.30 9.35 5.13
C ILE A 13 20.01 9.62 3.64
N ALA A 14 18.78 9.98 3.28
CA ALA A 14 18.41 10.29 1.90
C ALA A 14 19.25 11.44 1.31
N PHE A 15 19.53 12.48 2.11
CA PHE A 15 20.39 13.59 1.72
C PHE A 15 21.85 13.17 1.50
N LEU A 16 22.40 12.31 2.37
CA LEU A 16 23.78 11.82 2.25
C LEU A 16 23.97 10.98 0.97
N PHE A 17 22.99 10.14 0.64
CA PHE A 17 23.03 9.30 -0.58
C PHE A 17 22.54 10.02 -1.84
N SER A 18 22.10 11.27 -1.75
CA SER A 18 21.66 12.03 -2.92
C SER A 18 22.81 12.34 -3.86
N ARG A 19 22.63 12.02 -5.14
CA ARG A 19 23.57 12.32 -6.22
C ARG A 19 23.65 13.82 -6.54
N ASN A 20 22.55 14.54 -6.39
CA ASN A 20 22.46 15.99 -6.63
C ASN A 20 21.83 16.71 -5.45
N ARG A 21 22.65 17.02 -4.45
CA ARG A 21 22.22 17.68 -3.20
C ARG A 21 21.68 19.09 -3.42
N LYS A 22 22.16 19.81 -4.47
CA LYS A 22 21.71 21.18 -4.79
C LYS A 22 20.37 21.19 -5.53
N GLY A 23 19.99 20.10 -6.18
CA GLY A 23 18.75 19.97 -6.92
C GLY A 23 17.57 19.45 -6.10
N ILE A 24 17.71 19.31 -4.78
CA ILE A 24 16.63 18.84 -3.91
C ILE A 24 15.58 19.94 -3.76
N ASP A 25 14.35 19.63 -4.17
CA ASP A 25 13.21 20.53 -3.94
C ASP A 25 12.68 20.34 -2.49
N TRP A 26 13.21 21.17 -1.59
CA TRP A 26 12.82 21.18 -0.18
C TRP A 26 11.33 21.51 0.02
N MET A 27 10.73 22.27 -0.90
CA MET A 27 9.31 22.58 -0.87
C MET A 27 8.49 21.30 -1.09
N LEU A 28 8.92 20.42 -2.00
CA LEU A 28 8.28 19.12 -2.24
C LEU A 28 8.38 18.22 -1.01
N VAL A 29 9.57 18.15 -0.39
CA VAL A 29 9.79 17.38 0.85
C VAL A 29 8.88 17.88 1.98
N ALA A 30 8.83 19.20 2.18
CA ALA A 30 7.98 19.80 3.21
C ALA A 30 6.49 19.54 2.96
N LYS A 31 6.03 19.64 1.71
CA LYS A 31 4.65 19.31 1.34
C LYS A 31 4.32 17.84 1.60
N GLY A 32 5.22 16.92 1.24
CA GLY A 32 5.04 15.51 1.50
C GLY A 32 4.91 15.21 3.00
N LEU A 33 5.80 15.76 3.81
CA LEU A 33 5.74 15.63 5.28
C LEU A 33 4.47 16.28 5.87
N ALA A 34 4.10 17.46 5.39
CA ALA A 34 2.88 18.14 5.85
C ALA A 34 1.63 17.32 5.54
N ILE A 35 1.53 16.75 4.34
CA ILE A 35 0.43 15.85 3.97
C ILE A 35 0.41 14.61 4.86
N GLN A 36 1.56 13.99 5.10
CA GLN A 36 1.66 12.80 5.96
C GLN A 36 1.20 13.10 7.39
N ILE A 37 1.65 14.20 7.96
CA ILE A 37 1.26 14.64 9.31
C ILE A 37 -0.24 15.00 9.35
N ALA A 38 -0.71 15.74 8.34
CA ALA A 38 -2.13 16.10 8.23
C ALA A 38 -3.02 14.85 8.15
N PHE A 39 -2.65 13.85 7.36
CA PHE A 39 -3.38 12.58 7.28
C PHE A 39 -3.36 11.83 8.62
N ALA A 40 -2.22 11.78 9.30
CA ALA A 40 -2.11 11.14 10.61
C ALA A 40 -3.04 11.82 11.64
N ILE A 41 -3.04 13.16 11.71
CA ILE A 41 -3.92 13.92 12.60
C ILE A 41 -5.38 13.72 12.22
N LEU A 42 -5.69 13.76 10.94
CA LEU A 42 -7.05 13.60 10.41
C LEU A 42 -7.64 12.24 10.77
N ILE A 43 -6.87 11.17 10.61
CA ILE A 43 -7.32 9.82 10.97
C ILE A 43 -7.45 9.65 12.49
N LEU A 44 -6.50 10.18 13.27
CA LEU A 44 -6.46 9.94 14.72
C LEU A 44 -7.37 10.87 15.53
N LYS A 45 -7.60 12.11 15.05
CA LYS A 45 -8.29 13.16 15.81
C LYS A 45 -9.69 13.47 15.31
N VAL A 46 -10.03 13.17 14.05
CA VAL A 46 -11.36 13.48 13.49
C VAL A 46 -12.27 12.26 13.59
N PRO A 47 -13.29 12.27 14.49
CA PRO A 47 -14.14 11.10 14.73
C PRO A 47 -14.86 10.60 13.49
N PHE A 48 -15.27 11.52 12.62
CA PHE A 48 -15.94 11.18 11.35
C PHE A 48 -15.04 10.34 10.44
N VAL A 49 -13.79 10.76 10.28
CA VAL A 49 -12.81 10.05 9.45
C VAL A 49 -12.46 8.71 10.08
N PHE A 50 -12.24 8.68 11.39
CA PHE A 50 -12.00 7.45 12.14
C PHE A 50 -13.16 6.45 11.97
N ASN A 51 -14.40 6.91 12.09
CA ASN A 51 -15.58 6.06 11.89
C ASN A 51 -15.71 5.54 10.45
N LEU A 52 -15.38 6.36 9.45
CA LEU A 52 -15.34 5.94 8.05
C LEU A 52 -14.30 4.83 7.82
N PHE A 53 -13.09 5.01 8.35
CA PHE A 53 -12.05 3.97 8.28
C PHE A 53 -12.45 2.70 9.02
N ASN A 54 -13.07 2.82 10.20
CA ASN A 54 -13.60 1.67 10.93
C ASN A 54 -14.71 0.93 10.18
N PHE A 55 -15.56 1.65 9.47
CA PHE A 55 -16.58 1.04 8.63
C PHE A 55 -15.95 0.22 7.49
N ILE A 56 -14.96 0.78 6.83
CA ILE A 56 -14.20 0.08 5.78
C ILE A 56 -13.47 -1.13 6.37
N ALA A 57 -12.80 -0.97 7.51
CA ALA A 57 -12.09 -2.06 8.20
C ALA A 57 -13.03 -3.20 8.60
N LYS A 58 -14.24 -2.91 9.09
CA LYS A 58 -15.26 -3.92 9.38
C LYS A 58 -15.68 -4.68 8.12
N GLY A 59 -15.77 -4.00 6.98
CA GLY A 59 -16.00 -4.64 5.68
C GLY A 59 -14.90 -5.65 5.34
N PHE A 60 -13.64 -5.24 5.47
CA PHE A 60 -12.48 -6.13 5.27
C PHE A 60 -12.47 -7.32 6.24
N THR A 61 -12.70 -7.08 7.52
CA THR A 61 -12.78 -8.15 8.54
C THR A 61 -13.87 -9.17 8.19
N LYS A 62 -15.03 -8.70 7.69
CA LYS A 62 -16.11 -9.58 7.25
C LYS A 62 -15.71 -10.43 6.04
N ILE A 63 -14.98 -9.86 5.09
CA ILE A 63 -14.43 -10.57 3.93
C ILE A 63 -13.45 -11.66 4.40
N ILE A 64 -12.54 -11.34 5.31
CA ILE A 64 -11.59 -12.31 5.91
C ILE A 64 -12.35 -13.44 6.63
N TYR A 65 -13.40 -13.10 7.36
CA TYR A 65 -14.23 -14.10 8.02
C TYR A 65 -14.84 -15.11 7.01
N PHE A 66 -15.36 -14.65 5.88
CA PHE A 66 -15.87 -15.53 4.84
C PHE A 66 -14.77 -16.40 4.21
N THR A 67 -13.56 -15.83 4.04
CA THR A 67 -12.41 -16.59 3.56
C THR A 67 -12.06 -17.71 4.53
N ASN A 68 -12.02 -17.42 5.84
CA ASN A 68 -11.75 -18.43 6.86
C ASN A 68 -12.82 -19.55 6.88
N LYS A 69 -14.10 -19.19 6.72
CA LYS A 69 -15.17 -20.18 6.62
C LYS A 69 -15.04 -21.07 5.38
N GLY A 70 -14.64 -20.48 4.23
CA GLY A 70 -14.34 -21.25 3.04
C GLY A 70 -13.14 -22.19 3.22
N SER A 71 -12.10 -21.73 3.88
CA SER A 71 -10.90 -22.52 4.18
C SER A 71 -11.21 -23.64 5.18
N GLU A 72 -12.01 -23.37 6.20
CA GLU A 72 -12.49 -24.38 7.16
C GLU A 72 -13.30 -25.48 6.48
N PHE A 73 -14.13 -25.12 5.51
CA PHE A 73 -14.88 -26.08 4.69
C PHE A 73 -13.95 -26.98 3.85
N LEU A 74 -12.88 -26.43 3.28
CA LEU A 74 -11.95 -27.17 2.43
C LEU A 74 -10.94 -28.01 3.23
N PHE A 75 -10.44 -27.51 4.32
CA PHE A 75 -9.31 -28.08 5.07
C PHE A 75 -9.71 -28.65 6.44
N GLY A 76 -10.94 -28.39 6.90
CA GLY A 76 -11.50 -28.95 8.12
C GLY A 76 -10.63 -28.73 9.35
N GLY A 77 -10.35 -29.80 10.10
CA GLY A 77 -9.59 -29.77 11.34
C GLY A 77 -8.13 -29.28 11.20
N LEU A 78 -7.56 -29.21 10.00
CA LEU A 78 -6.22 -28.63 9.78
C LEU A 78 -6.19 -27.11 10.01
N MET A 79 -7.35 -26.46 10.07
CA MET A 79 -7.51 -25.05 10.41
C MET A 79 -7.64 -24.80 11.91
N ASP A 80 -7.94 -25.85 12.71
CA ASP A 80 -8.16 -25.73 14.14
C ASP A 80 -6.82 -25.60 14.89
N LYS A 81 -6.68 -24.53 15.66
CA LYS A 81 -5.47 -24.26 16.47
C LYS A 81 -5.33 -25.21 17.66
N SER A 82 -6.38 -25.97 17.97
CA SER A 82 -6.45 -26.87 19.13
C SER A 82 -5.99 -28.29 18.82
N ASP A 83 -5.86 -28.67 17.55
CA ASP A 83 -5.41 -29.99 17.16
C ASP A 83 -3.89 -30.15 17.17
N SER A 84 -3.42 -31.40 17.17
CA SER A 84 -2.03 -31.83 17.34
C SER A 84 -1.00 -31.20 16.39
N PHE A 85 -1.44 -30.52 15.33
CA PHE A 85 -0.59 -29.91 14.31
C PHE A 85 -0.24 -28.43 14.59
N GLY A 86 -0.92 -27.76 15.54
CA GLY A 86 -0.67 -26.35 15.85
C GLY A 86 -0.98 -25.41 14.67
N TYR A 87 -0.26 -24.26 14.61
CA TYR A 87 -0.43 -23.26 13.55
C TYR A 87 0.28 -23.68 12.25
N VAL A 88 -0.49 -24.10 11.24
CA VAL A 88 0.06 -24.44 9.92
C VAL A 88 -0.18 -23.29 8.94
N PHE A 89 0.88 -22.52 8.66
CA PHE A 89 0.87 -21.34 7.77
C PHE A 89 0.20 -21.63 6.42
N ALA A 90 0.49 -22.80 5.83
CA ALA A 90 -0.04 -23.16 4.52
C ALA A 90 -1.58 -23.19 4.46
N PHE A 91 -2.24 -23.65 5.53
CA PHE A 91 -3.70 -23.78 5.55
C PHE A 91 -4.39 -22.53 6.10
N GLN A 92 -3.70 -21.69 6.85
CA GLN A 92 -4.28 -20.51 7.47
C GLN A 92 -4.03 -19.22 6.65
N VAL A 93 -2.87 -19.08 6.03
CA VAL A 93 -2.47 -17.84 5.34
C VAL A 93 -2.62 -17.94 3.81
N LEU A 94 -2.21 -19.06 3.18
CA LEU A 94 -2.28 -19.17 1.72
C LEU A 94 -3.70 -19.01 1.14
N PRO A 95 -4.77 -19.61 1.73
CA PRO A 95 -6.11 -19.42 1.21
C PRO A 95 -6.55 -17.95 1.23
N THR A 96 -6.17 -17.21 2.26
CA THR A 96 -6.45 -15.77 2.36
C THR A 96 -5.77 -15.00 1.23
N ILE A 97 -4.51 -15.28 0.93
CA ILE A 97 -3.77 -14.66 -0.17
C ILE A 97 -4.42 -14.98 -1.53
N ILE A 98 -4.78 -16.24 -1.76
CA ILE A 98 -5.45 -16.68 -3.00
C ILE A 98 -6.80 -15.97 -3.16
N PHE A 99 -7.58 -15.90 -2.10
CA PHE A 99 -8.88 -15.21 -2.12
C PHE A 99 -8.73 -13.72 -2.42
N PHE A 100 -7.81 -13.02 -1.74
CA PHE A 100 -7.57 -11.61 -2.00
C PHE A 100 -7.01 -11.35 -3.40
N SER A 101 -6.18 -12.23 -3.94
CA SER A 101 -5.70 -12.14 -5.30
C SER A 101 -6.86 -12.26 -6.31
N ALA A 102 -7.75 -13.22 -6.11
CA ALA A 102 -8.95 -13.38 -6.92
C ALA A 102 -9.89 -12.16 -6.82
N LEU A 103 -10.11 -11.64 -5.61
CA LEU A 103 -10.93 -10.46 -5.36
C LEU A 103 -10.33 -9.22 -6.03
N THR A 104 -9.03 -9.03 -5.94
CA THR A 104 -8.30 -7.93 -6.60
C THR A 104 -8.43 -8.02 -8.12
N SER A 105 -8.31 -9.24 -8.69
CA SER A 105 -8.49 -9.48 -10.12
C SER A 105 -9.91 -9.15 -10.57
N LEU A 106 -10.91 -9.48 -9.75
CA LEU A 106 -12.32 -9.14 -10.02
C LEU A 106 -12.55 -7.63 -10.03
N PHE A 107 -12.01 -6.91 -9.03
CA PHE A 107 -12.10 -5.45 -8.96
C PHE A 107 -11.34 -4.77 -10.11
N TYR A 108 -10.27 -5.40 -10.59
CA TYR A 108 -9.55 -4.94 -11.76
C TYR A 108 -10.40 -5.10 -13.04
N TYR A 109 -11.04 -6.27 -13.20
CA TYR A 109 -11.94 -6.55 -14.32
C TYR A 109 -13.12 -5.58 -14.38
N TRP A 110 -13.75 -5.28 -13.24
CA TRP A 110 -14.83 -4.29 -13.14
C TRP A 110 -14.36 -2.84 -13.28
N LYS A 111 -13.07 -2.62 -13.46
CA LYS A 111 -12.46 -1.28 -13.55
C LYS A 111 -12.68 -0.42 -12.29
N ILE A 112 -13.02 -1.02 -11.16
CA ILE A 112 -13.17 -0.32 -9.88
C ILE A 112 -11.78 0.12 -9.40
N LEU A 113 -10.85 -0.84 -9.29
CA LEU A 113 -9.49 -0.58 -8.83
C LEU A 113 -8.74 0.43 -9.70
N PRO A 114 -8.73 0.30 -11.05
CA PRO A 114 -8.09 1.31 -11.91
C PRO A 114 -8.66 2.72 -11.73
N ARG A 115 -9.97 2.87 -11.51
CA ARG A 115 -10.57 4.20 -11.25
C ARG A 115 -10.10 4.81 -9.94
N ILE A 116 -10.02 4.00 -8.88
CA ILE A 116 -9.52 4.44 -7.57
C ILE A 116 -8.06 4.84 -7.68
N VAL A 117 -7.21 4.00 -8.30
CA VAL A 117 -5.80 4.28 -8.54
C VAL A 117 -5.62 5.57 -9.33
N TYR A 118 -6.42 5.77 -10.39
CA TYR A 118 -6.39 6.99 -11.18
C TYR A 118 -6.76 8.23 -10.36
N GLY A 119 -7.78 8.14 -9.50
CA GLY A 119 -8.18 9.22 -8.60
C GLY A 119 -7.06 9.64 -7.66
N PHE A 120 -6.40 8.67 -7.03
CA PHE A 120 -5.23 8.93 -6.17
C PHE A 120 -4.05 9.49 -6.96
N ALA A 121 -3.76 8.96 -8.14
CA ALA A 121 -2.70 9.45 -9.01
C ALA A 121 -2.93 10.91 -9.43
N TRP A 122 -4.17 11.26 -9.78
CA TRP A 122 -4.56 12.63 -10.10
C TRP A 122 -4.34 13.57 -8.90
N LEU A 123 -4.76 13.13 -7.71
CA LEU A 123 -4.54 13.90 -6.47
C LEU A 123 -3.06 14.13 -6.20
N MET A 124 -2.24 13.09 -6.30
CA MET A 124 -0.78 13.17 -6.09
C MET A 124 -0.11 14.06 -7.12
N LYS A 125 -0.49 13.95 -8.38
CA LYS A 125 0.03 14.80 -9.46
C LYS A 125 -0.25 16.27 -9.18
N ASN A 126 -1.46 16.62 -8.75
CA ASN A 126 -1.85 18.02 -8.52
C ASN A 126 -1.27 18.59 -7.23
N THR A 127 -1.12 17.78 -6.19
CA THR A 127 -0.64 18.24 -4.87
C THR A 127 0.87 18.26 -4.78
N LEU A 128 1.52 17.18 -5.23
CA LEU A 128 2.97 16.96 -5.12
C LEU A 128 3.70 17.24 -6.43
N LYS A 129 2.99 17.56 -7.51
CA LYS A 129 3.56 17.78 -8.86
C LYS A 129 4.42 16.61 -9.35
N LEU A 130 4.08 15.40 -8.94
CA LEU A 130 4.72 14.17 -9.39
C LEU A 130 4.42 13.93 -10.87
N SER A 131 5.29 13.18 -11.55
CA SER A 131 5.03 12.75 -12.93
C SER A 131 3.83 11.78 -12.99
N GLY A 132 3.26 11.61 -14.19
CA GLY A 132 2.15 10.69 -14.40
C GLY A 132 2.50 9.25 -13.99
N PRO A 133 3.58 8.66 -14.52
CA PRO A 133 4.02 7.31 -14.15
C PRO A 133 4.31 7.13 -12.67
N GLU A 134 5.00 8.09 -12.04
CA GLU A 134 5.27 8.11 -10.60
C GLU A 134 4.00 8.07 -9.77
N SER A 135 3.04 8.94 -10.11
CA SER A 135 1.77 9.05 -9.39
C SER A 135 0.93 7.77 -9.52
N VAL A 136 0.91 7.16 -10.71
CA VAL A 136 0.17 5.89 -10.95
C VAL A 136 0.84 4.74 -10.22
N ALA A 137 2.17 4.66 -10.23
CA ALA A 137 2.91 3.63 -9.53
C ALA A 137 2.72 3.72 -8.01
N ALA A 138 2.86 4.92 -7.45
CA ALA A 138 2.67 5.16 -6.01
C ALA A 138 1.22 4.85 -5.57
N ALA A 139 0.22 5.31 -6.34
CA ALA A 139 -1.18 5.03 -6.06
C ALA A 139 -1.52 3.54 -6.24
N GLY A 140 -0.97 2.89 -7.26
CA GLY A 140 -1.15 1.46 -7.49
C GLY A 140 -0.58 0.62 -6.36
N ASN A 141 0.55 1.01 -5.82
CA ASN A 141 1.24 0.30 -4.75
C ASN A 141 0.47 0.24 -3.42
N ILE A 142 -0.50 1.12 -3.22
CA ILE A 142 -1.40 1.07 -2.04
C ILE A 142 -2.27 -0.21 -2.07
N PHE A 143 -2.69 -0.63 -3.25
CA PHE A 143 -3.63 -1.74 -3.43
C PHE A 143 -2.98 -3.00 -3.97
N LEU A 144 -2.04 -2.82 -4.90
CA LEU A 144 -1.30 -3.88 -5.57
C LEU A 144 0.03 -4.14 -4.83
N GLY A 145 0.58 -5.31 -5.05
CA GLY A 145 1.89 -5.65 -4.51
C GLY A 145 3.03 -4.87 -5.17
N GLN A 146 4.16 -4.89 -4.53
CA GLN A 146 5.41 -4.29 -5.02
C GLN A 146 5.86 -4.86 -6.39
N THR A 147 5.41 -6.06 -6.74
CA THR A 147 5.67 -6.71 -8.03
C THR A 147 4.68 -6.31 -9.12
N GLU A 148 3.45 -5.96 -8.73
CA GLU A 148 2.35 -5.66 -9.64
C GLU A 148 2.25 -4.17 -9.98
N ALA A 149 2.51 -3.28 -9.02
CA ALA A 149 2.45 -1.84 -9.24
C ALA A 149 3.39 -1.36 -10.37
N PRO A 150 4.64 -1.86 -10.51
CA PRO A 150 5.49 -1.52 -11.64
C PRO A 150 4.93 -1.94 -13.00
N LEU A 151 4.10 -2.98 -13.05
CA LEU A 151 3.49 -3.42 -14.31
C LEU A 151 2.50 -2.40 -14.86
N LEU A 152 1.86 -1.58 -14.00
CA LEU A 152 0.98 -0.49 -14.43
C LEU A 152 1.72 0.56 -15.25
N VAL A 153 3.00 0.77 -14.98
CA VAL A 153 3.84 1.78 -15.63
C VAL A 153 4.85 1.17 -16.60
N LYS A 154 4.77 -0.14 -16.85
CA LYS A 154 5.65 -0.88 -17.77
C LYS A 154 5.87 -0.17 -19.11
N PRO A 155 4.85 0.40 -19.80
CA PRO A 155 5.04 1.09 -21.06
C PRO A 155 5.89 2.36 -20.96
N TYR A 156 6.03 2.91 -19.78
CA TYR A 156 6.74 4.16 -19.51
C TYR A 156 8.14 3.96 -18.93
N LEU A 157 8.49 2.74 -18.49
CA LEU A 157 9.77 2.46 -17.80
C LEU A 157 10.99 2.95 -18.57
N ASN A 158 11.02 2.76 -19.90
CA ASN A 158 12.14 3.19 -20.73
C ASN A 158 12.27 4.71 -20.87
N LYS A 159 11.24 5.46 -20.49
CA LYS A 159 11.20 6.93 -20.58
C LYS A 159 11.33 7.60 -19.21
N MET A 160 11.32 6.82 -18.13
CA MET A 160 11.41 7.30 -16.76
C MET A 160 12.82 7.79 -16.45
N THR A 161 12.91 8.88 -15.73
CA THR A 161 14.16 9.39 -15.18
C THR A 161 14.65 8.51 -14.03
N MET A 162 15.92 8.63 -13.67
CA MET A 162 16.48 7.87 -12.53
C MET A 162 15.79 8.20 -11.20
N SER A 163 15.29 9.43 -11.03
CA SER A 163 14.54 9.81 -9.82
C SER A 163 13.16 9.18 -9.77
N GLU A 164 12.45 9.11 -10.90
CA GLU A 164 11.16 8.43 -11.01
C GLU A 164 11.31 6.93 -10.78
N MET A 165 12.37 6.33 -11.31
CA MET A 165 12.70 4.92 -11.08
C MET A 165 12.99 4.65 -9.61
N LEU A 166 13.76 5.52 -8.96
CA LEU A 166 14.04 5.42 -7.53
C LEU A 166 12.78 5.55 -6.68
N CYS A 167 11.87 6.45 -7.05
CA CYS A 167 10.57 6.62 -6.38
C CYS A 167 9.74 5.33 -6.49
N LEU A 168 9.68 4.72 -7.68
CA LEU A 168 9.00 3.44 -7.93
C LEU A 168 9.57 2.32 -7.05
N MET A 169 10.90 2.19 -7.01
CA MET A 169 11.58 1.15 -6.22
C MET A 169 11.40 1.37 -4.71
N SER A 170 11.58 2.61 -4.26
CA SER A 170 11.42 2.96 -2.84
C SER A 170 9.98 2.76 -2.37
N GLY A 171 9.01 3.12 -3.18
CA GLY A 171 7.60 2.88 -2.91
C GLY A 171 7.31 1.38 -2.77
N GLY A 172 7.81 0.55 -3.67
CA GLY A 172 7.66 -0.89 -3.61
C GLY A 172 8.27 -1.53 -2.34
N MET A 173 9.46 -1.06 -1.94
CA MET A 173 10.14 -1.58 -0.73
C MET A 173 9.52 -1.07 0.59
N ALA A 174 8.88 0.10 0.57
CA ALA A 174 8.34 0.73 1.77
C ALA A 174 6.89 0.34 2.09
N THR A 175 6.25 -0.43 1.21
CA THR A 175 4.82 -0.80 1.35
C THR A 175 4.62 -2.31 1.25
N ILE A 176 3.53 -2.77 1.85
CA ILE A 176 3.04 -4.14 1.74
C ILE A 176 1.70 -4.08 1.00
N ALA A 177 1.48 -5.02 0.08
CA ALA A 177 0.19 -5.15 -0.61
C ALA A 177 -0.96 -5.29 0.40
N GLY A 178 -2.06 -4.57 0.17
CA GLY A 178 -3.21 -4.61 1.07
C GLY A 178 -3.76 -6.02 1.28
N GLY A 179 -3.73 -6.88 0.27
CA GLY A 179 -4.12 -8.29 0.37
C GLY A 179 -3.21 -9.13 1.25
N VAL A 180 -1.91 -8.85 1.23
CA VAL A 180 -0.93 -9.54 2.11
C VAL A 180 -1.08 -9.04 3.55
N LEU A 181 -1.24 -7.73 3.74
CA LEU A 181 -1.48 -7.13 5.06
C LEU A 181 -2.74 -7.70 5.74
N ALA A 182 -3.76 -8.04 4.95
CA ALA A 182 -5.00 -8.63 5.45
C ALA A 182 -4.83 -10.09 5.91
N ALA A 183 -3.75 -10.77 5.51
CA ALA A 183 -3.46 -12.17 5.89
C ALA A 183 -2.69 -12.28 7.22
N PHE A 184 -2.11 -11.19 7.69
CA PHE A 184 -1.41 -11.09 8.98
C PHE A 184 -2.29 -10.46 10.05
#